data_03437baf7f017211d31f485cef978549
#
_entry.id   03437baf7f017211d31f485cef978549
#
_cell.length_a   1.000
_cell.length_b   1.000
_cell.length_c   1.000
_cell.angle_alpha   90.00
_cell.angle_beta   90.00
_cell.angle_gamma   90.00
#
_symmetry.space_group_name_H-M   'P 1'
#
loop_
_entity.id
_entity.type
_entity.pdbx_description
1 polymer ?
#
loop_
_entity_poly.entity_id
_entity_poly.type
_entity_poly.pdbx_seq_one_letter_code
_entity_poly.pdbx_strand_id
1 'polypeptide(L)'
;MNTKKIPFSPPDVGAAEAQEVTQTLLSGWITTGPRTKEFEREIAAYCHTEKAVCLNSATACMEMILRVLGVGPGDEVITSAYTYTATASVTCHVGAKVVLVDTAPGSFEMDYDKLADAITEKTKVVIPVDLAGIVC
;
A
#
# COMPACT_ATOMS: atom_id res chain seq x y z
N MET A 1 7.01 31.41 25.39
CA MET A 1 7.49 30.80 24.12
C MET A 1 6.30 30.24 23.41
N ASN A 2 6.01 30.68 22.18
CA ASN A 2 4.88 30.20 21.40
C ASN A 2 5.33 28.88 20.75
N THR A 3 5.04 27.76 21.38
CA THR A 3 5.39 26.42 20.83
C THR A 3 4.46 26.12 19.67
N LYS A 4 4.98 26.19 18.45
CA LYS A 4 4.23 25.78 17.26
C LYS A 4 3.96 24.27 17.35
N LYS A 5 2.70 23.90 17.52
CA LYS A 5 2.29 22.50 17.54
C LYS A 5 2.38 21.95 16.11
N ILE A 6 3.20 20.95 15.91
CA ILE A 6 3.30 20.23 14.62
C ILE A 6 2.36 19.03 14.72
N PRO A 7 1.27 18.97 13.94
CA PRO A 7 0.38 17.82 13.94
C PRO A 7 1.04 16.63 13.22
N PHE A 8 0.70 15.41 13.64
CA PHE A 8 1.15 14.20 12.98
C PHE A 8 0.24 13.92 11.78
N SER A 9 0.79 14.12 10.57
CA SER A 9 0.16 13.77 9.28
C SER A 9 -1.35 14.07 9.20
N PRO A 10 -1.79 15.34 9.36
CA PRO A 10 -3.19 15.68 9.21
C PRO A 10 -3.64 15.46 7.76
N PRO A 11 -4.89 15.02 7.52
CA PRO A 11 -5.41 14.91 6.16
C PRO A 11 -5.51 16.31 5.53
N ASP A 12 -5.17 16.40 4.25
CA ASP A 12 -5.42 17.59 3.44
C ASP A 12 -6.82 17.45 2.81
N VAL A 13 -7.83 17.92 3.54
CA VAL A 13 -9.25 17.86 3.16
C VAL A 13 -9.82 19.25 3.14
N GLY A 14 -10.35 19.66 1.99
CA GLY A 14 -10.88 20.98 1.77
C GLY A 14 -12.33 21.01 1.27
N ALA A 15 -12.68 22.10 0.63
CA ALA A 15 -14.03 22.31 0.09
C ALA A 15 -14.35 21.38 -1.09
N ALA A 16 -13.35 21.00 -1.88
CA ALA A 16 -13.54 20.12 -3.03
C ALA A 16 -13.97 18.70 -2.56
N GLU A 17 -13.26 18.12 -1.58
CA GLU A 17 -13.61 16.83 -1.01
C GLU A 17 -14.98 16.86 -0.33
N ALA A 18 -15.26 17.93 0.42
CA ALA A 18 -16.57 18.11 1.06
C ALA A 18 -17.71 18.18 0.04
N GLN A 19 -17.49 18.86 -1.10
CA GLN A 19 -18.46 18.95 -2.18
C GLN A 19 -18.71 17.59 -2.83
N GLU A 20 -17.67 16.81 -3.14
CA GLU A 20 -17.79 15.46 -3.72
C GLU A 20 -18.55 14.50 -2.80
N VAL A 21 -18.23 14.50 -1.51
CA VAL A 21 -18.95 13.71 -0.53
C VAL A 21 -20.42 14.12 -0.44
N THR A 22 -20.70 15.43 -0.42
CA THR A 22 -22.07 15.95 -0.38
C THR A 22 -22.87 15.50 -1.60
N GLN A 23 -22.31 15.63 -2.80
CA GLN A 23 -22.98 15.20 -4.04
C GLN A 23 -23.23 13.69 -4.05
N THR A 24 -22.26 12.90 -3.56
CA THR A 24 -22.41 11.45 -3.45
C THR A 24 -23.57 11.09 -2.54
N LEU A 25 -23.67 11.71 -1.36
CA LEU A 25 -24.77 11.49 -0.42
C LEU A 25 -26.13 11.88 -1.02
N LEU A 26 -26.21 13.05 -1.67
CA LEU A 26 -27.43 13.53 -2.31
C LEU A 26 -27.87 12.69 -3.50
N SER A 27 -26.95 11.99 -4.16
CA SER A 27 -27.26 11.05 -5.25
C SER A 27 -28.00 9.80 -4.77
N GLY A 28 -27.97 9.50 -3.47
CA GLY A 28 -28.50 8.28 -2.89
C GLY A 28 -27.66 7.03 -3.12
N TRP A 29 -26.56 7.15 -3.87
CA TRP A 29 -25.66 6.01 -4.16
C TRP A 29 -24.42 6.06 -3.29
N ILE A 30 -24.47 5.41 -2.14
CA ILE A 30 -23.41 5.45 -1.11
C ILE A 30 -22.56 4.18 -1.03
N THR A 31 -22.70 3.27 -1.99
CA THR A 31 -21.90 2.05 -2.12
C THR A 31 -21.05 2.12 -3.38
N THR A 32 -20.33 1.02 -3.72
CA THR A 32 -19.61 0.91 -4.99
C THR A 32 -20.52 1.24 -6.17
N GLY A 33 -20.19 2.29 -6.92
CA GLY A 33 -21.05 2.82 -7.95
C GLY A 33 -20.34 3.74 -8.95
N PRO A 34 -21.03 4.72 -9.52
CA PRO A 34 -20.48 5.57 -10.58
C PRO A 34 -19.17 6.28 -10.19
N ARG A 35 -19.08 6.83 -8.98
CA ARG A 35 -17.88 7.53 -8.50
C ARG A 35 -16.67 6.60 -8.37
N THR A 36 -16.89 5.39 -7.88
CA THR A 36 -15.82 4.37 -7.81
C THR A 36 -15.32 4.02 -9.21
N LYS A 37 -16.23 3.80 -10.17
CA LYS A 37 -15.85 3.51 -11.56
C LYS A 37 -15.13 4.66 -12.25
N GLU A 38 -15.52 5.89 -11.96
CA GLU A 38 -14.85 7.09 -12.45
C GLU A 38 -13.42 7.16 -11.92
N PHE A 39 -13.25 6.96 -10.62
CA PHE A 39 -11.94 6.95 -9.97
C PHE A 39 -11.04 5.82 -10.51
N GLU A 40 -11.57 4.59 -10.67
CA GLU A 40 -10.85 3.47 -11.29
C GLU A 40 -10.35 3.83 -12.70
N ARG A 41 -11.19 4.49 -13.51
CA ARG A 41 -10.81 4.93 -14.86
C ARG A 41 -9.71 5.98 -14.83
N GLU A 42 -9.79 6.97 -13.95
CA GLU A 42 -8.81 8.02 -13.82
C GLU A 42 -7.46 7.51 -13.32
N ILE A 43 -7.46 6.62 -12.32
CA ILE A 43 -6.24 5.97 -11.84
C ILE A 43 -5.61 5.09 -12.93
N ALA A 44 -6.42 4.32 -13.67
CA ALA A 44 -5.91 3.53 -14.78
C ALA A 44 -5.24 4.41 -15.85
N ALA A 45 -5.86 5.54 -16.20
CA ALA A 45 -5.30 6.50 -17.15
C ALA A 45 -4.00 7.14 -16.62
N TYR A 46 -3.98 7.56 -15.36
CA TYR A 46 -2.81 8.15 -14.72
C TYR A 46 -1.62 7.19 -14.63
N CYS A 47 -1.88 5.93 -14.29
CA CYS A 47 -0.86 4.90 -14.18
C CYS A 47 -0.51 4.23 -15.53
N HIS A 48 -1.14 4.65 -16.63
CA HIS A 48 -0.97 4.04 -17.97
C HIS A 48 -1.23 2.52 -17.97
N THR A 49 -2.23 2.07 -17.21
CA THR A 49 -2.68 0.68 -17.15
C THR A 49 -4.05 0.52 -17.81
N GLU A 50 -4.38 -0.70 -18.23
CA GLU A 50 -5.70 -0.96 -18.82
C GLU A 50 -6.84 -0.85 -17.82
N LYS A 51 -6.58 -1.20 -16.56
CA LYS A 51 -7.59 -1.27 -15.50
C LYS A 51 -6.99 -0.93 -14.14
N ALA A 52 -7.84 -0.35 -13.29
CA ALA A 52 -7.61 -0.23 -11.86
C ALA A 52 -8.84 -0.79 -11.12
N VAL A 53 -8.64 -1.27 -9.91
CA VAL A 53 -9.70 -1.78 -9.04
C VAL A 53 -9.57 -1.11 -7.68
N CYS A 54 -10.63 -0.47 -7.23
CA CYS A 54 -10.70 0.16 -5.92
C CYS A 54 -11.09 -0.85 -4.85
N LEU A 55 -10.32 -0.88 -3.78
CA LEU A 55 -10.64 -1.60 -2.56
C LEU A 55 -10.77 -0.61 -1.39
N ASN A 56 -11.20 -1.09 -0.24
CA ASN A 56 -11.44 -0.24 0.93
C ASN A 56 -10.17 0.25 1.64
N SER A 57 -9.00 -0.30 1.33
CA SER A 57 -7.72 0.09 1.91
C SER A 57 -6.54 -0.43 1.10
N ALA A 58 -5.37 0.22 1.22
CA ALA A 58 -4.10 -0.28 0.68
C ALA A 58 -3.74 -1.66 1.26
N THR A 59 -4.07 -1.93 2.52
CA THR A 59 -3.89 -3.24 3.14
C THR A 59 -4.67 -4.33 2.40
N ALA A 60 -5.94 -4.07 2.08
CA ALA A 60 -6.76 -5.00 1.29
C ALA A 60 -6.21 -5.19 -0.13
N CYS A 61 -5.67 -4.12 -0.74
CA CYS A 61 -5.03 -4.22 -2.05
C CYS A 61 -3.80 -5.15 -2.01
N MET A 62 -2.92 -4.98 -1.03
CA MET A 62 -1.74 -5.83 -0.86
C MET A 62 -2.13 -7.29 -0.62
N GLU A 63 -3.08 -7.55 0.27
CA GLU A 63 -3.56 -8.92 0.53
C GLU A 63 -4.16 -9.55 -0.74
N MET A 64 -4.97 -8.80 -1.47
CA MET A 64 -5.58 -9.29 -2.71
C MET A 64 -4.52 -9.61 -3.77
N ILE A 65 -3.50 -8.79 -3.92
CA ILE A 65 -2.38 -9.04 -4.84
C ILE A 65 -1.68 -10.34 -4.48
N LEU A 66 -1.35 -10.56 -3.20
CA LEU A 66 -0.72 -11.80 -2.75
C LEU A 66 -1.58 -13.03 -3.08
N ARG A 67 -2.91 -12.94 -2.87
CA ARG A 67 -3.84 -14.02 -3.23
C ARG A 67 -3.90 -14.26 -4.73
N VAL A 68 -3.93 -13.22 -5.55
CA VAL A 68 -3.94 -13.33 -7.02
C VAL A 68 -2.64 -13.95 -7.54
N LEU A 69 -1.50 -13.62 -6.92
CA LEU A 69 -0.20 -14.23 -7.21
C LEU A 69 -0.09 -15.67 -6.68
N GLY A 70 -1.10 -16.18 -5.99
CA GLY A 70 -1.12 -17.53 -5.42
C GLY A 70 -0.12 -17.73 -4.30
N VAL A 71 0.20 -16.67 -3.53
CA VAL A 71 1.05 -16.74 -2.35
C VAL A 71 0.31 -17.42 -1.20
N GLY A 72 0.95 -18.35 -0.51
CA GLY A 72 0.33 -19.12 0.56
C GLY A 72 1.33 -19.85 1.46
N PRO A 73 0.84 -20.86 2.23
CA PRO A 73 1.67 -21.63 3.13
C PRO A 73 2.85 -22.29 2.41
N GLY A 74 4.06 -22.08 2.95
CA GLY A 74 5.31 -22.58 2.37
C GLY A 74 6.07 -21.55 1.54
N ASP A 75 5.41 -20.49 1.09
CA ASP A 75 6.04 -19.36 0.38
C ASP A 75 6.65 -18.35 1.36
N GLU A 76 7.63 -17.58 0.88
CA GLU A 76 8.23 -16.46 1.59
C GLU A 76 7.94 -15.15 0.86
N VAL A 77 7.63 -14.10 1.63
CA VAL A 77 7.48 -12.73 1.16
C VAL A 77 8.46 -11.86 1.91
N ILE A 78 9.31 -11.16 1.16
CA ILE A 78 10.34 -10.27 1.72
C ILE A 78 9.81 -8.84 1.75
N THR A 79 10.05 -8.13 2.83
CA THR A 79 9.77 -6.68 2.93
C THR A 79 10.77 -6.00 3.87
N SER A 80 10.79 -4.66 3.84
CA SER A 80 11.61 -3.86 4.75
C SER A 80 11.15 -4.03 6.21
N ALA A 81 12.09 -4.08 7.14
CA ALA A 81 11.79 -4.01 8.56
C ALA A 81 11.25 -2.64 8.99
N TYR A 82 11.58 -1.59 8.25
CA TYR A 82 11.10 -0.24 8.48
C TYR A 82 9.92 0.08 7.55
N THR A 83 8.75 -0.35 7.95
CA THR A 83 7.49 -0.17 7.22
C THR A 83 6.30 -0.16 8.18
N TYR A 84 5.14 0.25 7.66
CA TYR A 84 3.89 0.08 8.40
C TYR A 84 3.56 -1.41 8.56
N THR A 85 3.05 -1.79 9.72
CA THR A 85 2.76 -3.20 10.08
C THR A 85 1.95 -3.95 9.02
N ALA A 86 1.07 -3.26 8.29
CA ALA A 86 0.25 -3.88 7.25
C ALA A 86 1.09 -4.60 6.18
N THR A 87 2.24 -4.04 5.79
CA THR A 87 3.10 -4.63 4.75
C THR A 87 3.57 -6.05 5.13
N ALA A 88 3.84 -6.27 6.40
CA ALA A 88 4.20 -7.60 6.91
C ALA A 88 2.97 -8.46 7.22
N SER A 89 1.91 -7.88 7.81
CA SER A 89 0.74 -8.64 8.27
C SER A 89 -0.06 -9.26 7.13
N VAL A 90 -0.13 -8.63 5.95
CA VAL A 90 -0.82 -9.21 4.78
C VAL A 90 -0.21 -10.54 4.34
N THR A 91 1.11 -10.71 4.53
CA THR A 91 1.79 -11.98 4.29
C THR A 91 1.30 -13.06 5.25
N CYS A 92 1.14 -12.72 6.54
CA CYS A 92 0.56 -13.64 7.52
C CYS A 92 -0.90 -13.99 7.20
N HIS A 93 -1.69 -13.03 6.67
CA HIS A 93 -3.09 -13.26 6.30
C HIS A 93 -3.25 -14.33 5.20
N VAL A 94 -2.28 -14.45 4.30
CA VAL A 94 -2.27 -15.49 3.27
C VAL A 94 -1.56 -16.77 3.70
N GLY A 95 -1.05 -16.82 4.94
CA GLY A 95 -0.37 -17.99 5.51
C GLY A 95 1.08 -18.18 5.06
N ALA A 96 1.67 -17.19 4.39
CA ALA A 96 3.07 -17.21 3.98
C ALA A 96 4.00 -16.74 5.12
N LYS A 97 5.28 -17.01 4.97
CA LYS A 97 6.33 -16.57 5.91
C LYS A 97 6.81 -15.18 5.55
N VAL A 98 6.80 -14.28 6.52
CA VAL A 98 7.42 -12.94 6.40
C VAL A 98 8.92 -13.07 6.57
N VAL A 99 9.68 -12.48 5.67
CA VAL A 99 11.12 -12.28 5.77
C VAL A 99 11.39 -10.78 5.81
N LEU A 100 11.97 -10.31 6.93
CA LEU A 100 12.27 -8.89 7.10
C LEU A 100 13.73 -8.63 6.75
N VAL A 101 13.93 -7.61 5.91
CA VAL A 101 15.26 -7.10 5.56
C VAL A 101 15.42 -5.72 6.18
N ASP A 102 16.53 -5.50 6.86
CA ASP A 102 16.84 -4.22 7.50
C ASP A 102 17.13 -3.12 6.47
N THR A 103 17.12 -1.88 6.91
CA THR A 103 17.49 -0.75 6.08
C THR A 103 19.02 -0.62 5.93
N ALA A 104 19.46 0.01 4.85
CA ALA A 104 20.87 0.34 4.68
C ALA A 104 21.33 1.33 5.75
N PRO A 105 22.58 1.28 6.23
CA PRO A 105 23.09 2.20 7.24
C PRO A 105 22.92 3.67 6.83
N GLY A 106 22.26 4.45 7.66
CA GLY A 106 22.01 5.88 7.42
C GLY A 106 20.90 6.18 6.40
N SER A 107 20.15 5.16 5.96
CA SER A 107 19.00 5.27 5.06
C SER A 107 17.74 4.68 5.67
N PHE A 108 16.59 5.01 5.08
CA PHE A 108 15.32 4.34 5.33
C PHE A 108 14.96 3.31 4.25
N GLU A 109 15.75 3.25 3.20
CA GLU A 109 15.60 2.27 2.12
C GLU A 109 16.05 0.88 2.55
N MET A 110 15.43 -0.14 1.97
CA MET A 110 15.84 -1.52 2.19
C MET A 110 17.31 -1.71 1.77
N ASP A 111 18.07 -2.47 2.54
CA ASP A 111 19.43 -2.87 2.20
C ASP A 111 19.38 -3.94 1.08
N TYR A 112 19.72 -3.55 -0.15
CA TYR A 112 19.61 -4.44 -1.31
C TYR A 112 20.63 -5.58 -1.31
N ASP A 113 21.78 -5.42 -0.64
CA ASP A 113 22.73 -6.52 -0.49
C ASP A 113 22.13 -7.58 0.45
N LYS A 114 21.55 -7.15 1.57
CA LYS A 114 20.83 -8.05 2.47
C LYS A 114 19.57 -8.64 1.84
N LEU A 115 18.89 -7.89 0.95
CA LEU A 115 17.77 -8.43 0.19
C LEU A 115 18.23 -9.59 -0.71
N ALA A 116 19.34 -9.42 -1.42
CA ALA A 116 19.88 -10.46 -2.28
C ALA A 116 20.22 -11.74 -1.48
N ASP A 117 20.81 -11.58 -0.30
CA ASP A 117 21.14 -12.69 0.59
C ASP A 117 19.88 -13.37 1.21
N ALA A 118 18.78 -12.65 1.34
CA ALA A 118 17.53 -13.16 1.90
C ALA A 118 16.66 -13.94 0.90
N ILE A 119 16.95 -13.84 -0.40
CA ILE A 119 16.19 -14.55 -1.44
C ILE A 119 16.51 -16.06 -1.37
N THR A 120 15.45 -16.86 -1.31
CA THR A 120 15.50 -18.32 -1.34
C THR A 120 14.61 -18.88 -2.46
N GLU A 121 14.67 -20.18 -2.68
CA GLU A 121 13.76 -20.87 -3.62
C GLU A 121 12.27 -20.76 -3.22
N LYS A 122 11.98 -20.39 -1.97
CA LYS A 122 10.63 -20.15 -1.45
C LYS A 122 10.17 -18.70 -1.61
N THR A 123 11.08 -17.79 -1.92
CA THR A 123 10.75 -16.37 -2.10
C THR A 123 9.88 -16.20 -3.34
N LYS A 124 8.67 -15.73 -3.14
CA LYS A 124 7.69 -15.55 -4.21
C LYS A 124 7.41 -14.09 -4.52
N VAL A 125 7.50 -13.22 -3.53
CA VAL A 125 7.22 -11.79 -3.66
C VAL A 125 8.20 -10.98 -2.81
N VAL A 126 8.61 -9.84 -3.33
CA VAL A 126 9.28 -8.76 -2.57
C VAL A 126 8.34 -7.57 -2.57
N ILE A 127 8.07 -6.98 -1.41
CA ILE A 127 7.27 -5.76 -1.25
C ILE A 127 8.20 -4.63 -0.83
N PRO A 128 8.68 -3.81 -1.77
CA PRO A 128 9.47 -2.63 -1.44
C PRO A 128 8.58 -1.53 -0.84
N VAL A 129 9.20 -0.55 -0.18
CA VAL A 129 8.48 0.56 0.47
C VAL A 129 9.12 1.88 0.08
N ASP A 130 8.43 2.68 -0.71
CA ASP A 130 8.82 4.05 -1.08
C ASP A 130 8.55 5.01 0.09
N LEU A 131 9.37 4.92 1.13
CA LEU A 131 9.17 5.65 2.37
C LEU A 131 9.28 7.16 2.14
N ALA A 132 8.24 7.90 2.54
CA ALA A 132 8.14 9.35 2.36
C ALA A 132 8.32 9.81 0.89
N GLY A 133 8.04 8.93 -0.09
CA GLY A 133 8.17 9.22 -1.51
C GLY A 133 9.59 9.07 -2.06
N ILE A 134 10.51 8.51 -1.28
CA ILE A 134 11.83 8.10 -1.79
C ILE A 134 11.62 6.76 -2.49
N VAL A 135 11.87 6.77 -3.81
CA VAL A 135 11.71 5.58 -4.66
C VAL A 135 12.85 4.60 -4.39
N CYS A 136 12.52 3.34 -4.12
CA CYS A 136 13.47 2.26 -3.91
C CYS A 136 14.16 1.85 -5.22
#